data_b61fc9e5707f7dd20b3724a73c5fadd3
#
_entry.id   b61fc9e5707f7dd20b3724a73c5fadd3
#
_cell.length_a   1.000
_cell.length_b   1.000
_cell.length_c   1.000
_cell.angle_alpha   90.00
_cell.angle_beta   90.00
_cell.angle_gamma   90.00
#
_symmetry.space_group_name_H-M   'P 1'
#
loop_
_entity.id
_entity.type
_entity.pdbx_description
1 polymer ?
#
loop_
_entity_poly.entity_id
_entity_poly.type
_entity_poly.pdbx_seq_one_letter_code
_entity_poly.pdbx_strand_id
1 'polypeptide(L)'
;MMRRFFLYAAFILTLSAAFSAEQTSLSADNADWTCVIGGEAVTRPVQTSYGFVVLTDGKMISACTENGTKLWEKPVPGRPDPFLTVISKDFLVTVSDKKTISLINPSGVVLWSKKLPYQVTESALPGKDARFFVKGKKNISCFGINGVCKWSIETPSLSSIPLVTLNDGTILAVLLNSENGKSSGIRISPFGTVLETISFAGIVSGAMPCDYGVLLAFSSGGFGLCAVNEKEKLTGTKWAVPSNDYAFQSASPSKGTEFVPVSQSLSALLLSSSGKSVKVILFENRTGKIVNIFYADGMDFLRLSGAAGASGGEGFFLSDDRTGRVYDTAGNIVWSAALPSASSRAGNWNFLSYTKNNVIVICSKSWVMNGFRTVQRLSGKKNVSSVQKKSGNPVRYENFYIIDTAQFNRYFSESLGEDILGKNRISVLQKGMYGPDEINFSSKLFSVCKAYSQFLSSASSGARTEEKSIFYRDTIGLQETVMQLSLLGTDEVPELIASLIQTEKNMQNLAFLMKAAGQCAYDPDGRMLRAIEKRLLTLPPRNTTVLVALSDAAYEICRFMGRPAFFSHCMEIQKSLLSNQYDNTVHEAVRKNLSKTAALNM
;
A
#
# COMPACT_ATOMS: atom_id res chain seq x y z
N MET A 1 -2.57 -56.52 39.07
CA MET A 1 -1.82 -55.46 38.33
C MET A 1 -2.20 -55.38 36.87
N MET A 2 -2.52 -56.42 36.16
CA MET A 2 -2.89 -56.41 34.71
C MET A 2 -4.17 -55.64 34.36
N ARG A 3 -5.21 -55.63 35.23
CA ARG A 3 -6.48 -54.94 34.94
C ARG A 3 -6.38 -53.40 34.94
N ARG A 4 -5.40 -52.81 35.63
CA ARG A 4 -5.22 -51.34 35.61
C ARG A 4 -4.44 -50.85 34.39
N PHE A 5 -3.62 -51.70 33.78
CA PHE A 5 -2.90 -51.36 32.53
C PHE A 5 -3.82 -51.30 31.32
N PHE A 6 -4.82 -52.14 31.25
CA PHE A 6 -5.81 -52.14 30.13
C PHE A 6 -6.74 -50.94 30.18
N LEU A 7 -7.08 -50.43 31.36
CA LEU A 7 -7.86 -49.20 31.51
C LEU A 7 -7.10 -47.93 31.11
N TYR A 8 -5.82 -47.87 31.38
CA TYR A 8 -4.98 -46.74 30.96
C TYR A 8 -4.69 -46.74 29.45
N ALA A 9 -4.46 -47.91 28.87
CA ALA A 9 -4.29 -48.06 27.42
C ALA A 9 -5.56 -47.75 26.63
N ALA A 10 -6.75 -48.14 27.15
CA ALA A 10 -8.03 -47.81 26.57
C ALA A 10 -8.33 -46.30 26.69
N PHE A 11 -7.93 -45.63 27.81
CA PHE A 11 -8.13 -44.21 28.00
C PHE A 11 -7.19 -43.34 27.11
N ILE A 12 -5.96 -43.81 26.87
CA ILE A 12 -5.04 -43.14 25.93
C ILE A 12 -5.49 -43.33 24.48
N LEU A 13 -6.06 -44.51 24.11
CA LEU A 13 -6.59 -44.76 22.79
C LEU A 13 -7.90 -43.99 22.52
N THR A 14 -8.70 -43.70 23.55
CA THR A 14 -9.92 -42.89 23.41
C THR A 14 -9.64 -41.39 23.39
N LEU A 15 -8.55 -40.94 24.02
CA LEU A 15 -8.15 -39.54 23.93
C LEU A 15 -7.47 -39.20 22.57
N SER A 16 -6.79 -40.16 21.94
CA SER A 16 -6.21 -39.95 20.60
C SER A 16 -7.24 -39.98 19.45
N ALA A 17 -8.43 -40.56 19.68
CA ALA A 17 -9.51 -40.58 18.71
C ALA A 17 -10.44 -39.35 18.76
N ALA A 18 -10.29 -38.49 19.77
CA ALA A 18 -11.19 -37.33 19.98
C ALA A 18 -10.73 -36.03 19.32
N PHE A 19 -9.57 -36.01 18.64
CA PHE A 19 -9.05 -34.83 17.96
C PHE A 19 -8.63 -35.09 16.49
N SER A 20 -9.33 -35.93 15.78
CA SER A 20 -9.37 -35.74 14.34
C SER A 20 -10.36 -34.60 14.07
N ALA A 21 -9.86 -33.38 13.96
CA ALA A 21 -10.65 -32.31 13.39
C ALA A 21 -11.25 -32.86 12.09
N GLU A 22 -12.55 -32.93 11.99
CA GLU A 22 -13.25 -33.37 10.79
C GLU A 22 -12.67 -32.57 9.62
N GLN A 23 -11.98 -33.28 8.72
CA GLN A 23 -11.32 -32.66 7.58
C GLN A 23 -12.41 -32.26 6.59
N THR A 24 -12.85 -31.00 6.70
CA THR A 24 -13.88 -30.47 5.81
C THR A 24 -13.29 -30.32 4.42
N SER A 25 -13.88 -30.96 3.43
CA SER A 25 -13.50 -30.76 2.03
C SER A 25 -14.02 -29.39 1.57
N LEU A 26 -13.14 -28.50 1.15
CA LEU A 26 -13.52 -27.24 0.52
C LEU A 26 -13.92 -27.53 -0.93
N SER A 27 -15.18 -27.41 -1.25
CA SER A 27 -15.70 -27.44 -2.62
C SER A 27 -16.46 -26.15 -2.90
N ALA A 28 -16.70 -25.84 -4.17
CA ALA A 28 -17.55 -24.69 -4.52
C ALA A 28 -18.94 -24.82 -3.89
N ASP A 29 -19.43 -26.06 -3.70
CA ASP A 29 -20.73 -26.34 -3.10
C ASP A 29 -20.79 -26.04 -1.59
N ASN A 30 -19.63 -26.01 -0.92
CA ASN A 30 -19.50 -25.74 0.51
C ASN A 30 -18.97 -24.33 0.80
N ALA A 31 -18.84 -23.47 -0.23
CA ALA A 31 -18.41 -22.10 -0.04
C ALA A 31 -19.52 -21.28 0.63
N ASP A 32 -19.14 -20.44 1.60
CA ASP A 32 -20.06 -19.47 2.20
C ASP A 32 -20.57 -18.47 1.16
N TRP A 33 -19.74 -18.20 0.16
CA TRP A 33 -20.09 -17.37 -0.97
C TRP A 33 -19.24 -17.66 -2.21
N THR A 34 -19.79 -17.34 -3.36
CA THR A 34 -19.13 -17.48 -4.67
C THR A 34 -19.31 -16.20 -5.48
N CYS A 35 -18.24 -15.71 -6.07
CA CYS A 35 -18.24 -14.57 -6.99
C CYS A 35 -17.66 -14.99 -8.34
N VAL A 36 -18.42 -14.81 -9.42
CA VAL A 36 -17.93 -15.06 -10.79
C VAL A 36 -17.00 -13.94 -11.22
N ILE A 37 -15.83 -14.29 -11.77
CA ILE A 37 -14.79 -13.39 -12.25
C ILE A 37 -14.56 -13.56 -13.75
N GLY A 38 -14.05 -12.54 -14.43
CA GLY A 38 -13.96 -12.46 -15.90
C GLY A 38 -12.82 -13.25 -16.53
N GLY A 39 -12.42 -14.38 -15.95
CA GLY A 39 -11.36 -15.24 -16.45
C GLY A 39 -10.68 -16.04 -15.35
N GLU A 40 -9.61 -16.77 -15.69
CA GLU A 40 -8.78 -17.47 -14.72
C GLU A 40 -7.92 -16.47 -13.94
N ALA A 41 -7.86 -16.59 -12.62
CA ALA A 41 -7.07 -15.70 -11.78
C ALA A 41 -5.57 -15.79 -12.10
N VAL A 42 -4.94 -14.65 -12.35
CA VAL A 42 -3.50 -14.52 -12.59
C VAL A 42 -2.77 -14.10 -11.33
N THR A 43 -3.47 -13.43 -10.40
CA THR A 43 -2.92 -12.96 -9.13
C THR A 43 -3.60 -13.62 -7.94
N ARG A 44 -2.92 -13.63 -6.79
CA ARG A 44 -3.60 -13.89 -5.52
C ARG A 44 -4.65 -12.81 -5.31
N PRO A 45 -5.81 -13.12 -4.70
CA PRO A 45 -6.74 -12.10 -4.26
C PRO A 45 -6.04 -11.16 -3.29
N VAL A 46 -6.18 -9.86 -3.51
CA VAL A 46 -5.70 -8.83 -2.59
C VAL A 46 -6.86 -8.24 -1.81
N GLN A 47 -6.65 -8.01 -0.53
CA GLN A 47 -7.65 -7.42 0.35
C GLN A 47 -7.60 -5.90 0.27
N THR A 48 -8.76 -5.29 0.14
CA THR A 48 -9.01 -3.85 0.20
C THR A 48 -9.94 -3.53 1.37
N SER A 49 -10.22 -2.27 1.63
CA SER A 49 -11.20 -1.88 2.67
C SER A 49 -12.64 -2.27 2.32
N TYR A 50 -12.93 -2.56 1.05
CA TYR A 50 -14.29 -2.89 0.58
C TYR A 50 -14.47 -4.38 0.22
N GLY A 51 -13.40 -5.19 0.28
CA GLY A 51 -13.46 -6.61 -0.04
C GLY A 51 -12.20 -7.13 -0.72
N PHE A 52 -12.38 -7.93 -1.77
CA PHE A 52 -11.29 -8.61 -2.48
C PHE A 52 -11.21 -8.19 -3.93
N VAL A 53 -10.00 -8.13 -4.45
CA VAL A 53 -9.72 -7.81 -5.85
C VAL A 53 -8.79 -8.87 -6.43
N VAL A 54 -9.04 -9.26 -7.66
CA VAL A 54 -8.23 -10.23 -8.42
C VAL A 54 -8.06 -9.80 -9.86
N LEU A 55 -6.91 -10.14 -10.44
CA LEU A 55 -6.61 -9.93 -11.86
C LEU A 55 -6.75 -11.28 -12.60
N THR A 56 -7.35 -11.25 -13.79
CA THR A 56 -7.63 -12.46 -14.57
C THR A 56 -6.91 -12.46 -15.93
N ASP A 57 -6.70 -13.63 -16.51
CA ASP A 57 -6.11 -13.82 -17.83
C ASP A 57 -6.98 -13.26 -18.97
N GLY A 58 -8.29 -13.11 -18.71
CA GLY A 58 -9.24 -12.41 -19.58
C GLY A 58 -9.00 -10.91 -19.68
N LYS A 59 -7.89 -10.39 -19.15
CA LYS A 59 -7.55 -8.96 -19.08
C LYS A 59 -8.60 -8.16 -18.29
N MET A 60 -9.18 -8.77 -17.29
CA MET A 60 -10.15 -8.15 -16.41
C MET A 60 -9.58 -8.04 -14.99
N ILE A 61 -9.98 -6.99 -14.30
CA ILE A 61 -9.83 -6.87 -12.86
C ILE A 61 -11.22 -6.91 -12.25
N SER A 62 -11.44 -7.79 -11.29
CA SER A 62 -12.74 -8.03 -10.66
C SER A 62 -12.65 -7.76 -9.17
N ALA A 63 -13.65 -7.08 -8.62
CA ALA A 63 -13.78 -6.83 -7.19
C ALA A 63 -15.09 -7.38 -6.65
N CYS A 64 -15.02 -7.93 -5.44
CA CYS A 64 -16.20 -8.34 -4.69
C CYS A 64 -16.09 -7.89 -3.22
N THR A 65 -17.23 -7.80 -2.55
CA THR A 65 -17.31 -7.58 -1.11
C THR A 65 -16.78 -8.79 -0.33
N GLU A 66 -16.57 -8.63 0.98
CA GLU A 66 -16.23 -9.73 1.87
C GLU A 66 -17.30 -10.83 1.93
N ASN A 67 -18.51 -10.57 1.46
CA ASN A 67 -19.61 -11.52 1.35
C ASN A 67 -19.82 -12.06 -0.07
N GLY A 68 -18.89 -11.83 -0.99
CA GLY A 68 -18.94 -12.35 -2.35
C GLY A 68 -19.84 -11.60 -3.34
N THR A 69 -20.45 -10.48 -2.94
CA THR A 69 -21.21 -9.64 -3.88
C THR A 69 -20.25 -8.96 -4.83
N LYS A 70 -20.43 -9.16 -6.14
CA LYS A 70 -19.63 -8.49 -7.17
C LYS A 70 -19.85 -6.99 -7.11
N LEU A 71 -18.78 -6.22 -6.93
CA LEU A 71 -18.83 -4.76 -6.91
C LEU A 71 -18.66 -4.19 -8.31
N TRP A 72 -17.64 -4.62 -9.00
CA TRP A 72 -17.33 -4.18 -10.35
C TRP A 72 -16.38 -5.17 -11.04
N GLU A 73 -16.37 -5.08 -12.37
CA GLU A 73 -15.42 -5.76 -13.23
C GLU A 73 -15.05 -4.82 -14.37
N LYS A 74 -13.77 -4.59 -14.57
CA LYS A 74 -13.27 -3.61 -15.54
C LYS A 74 -12.10 -4.19 -16.34
N PRO A 75 -11.93 -3.81 -17.61
CA PRO A 75 -10.79 -4.22 -18.41
C PRO A 75 -9.51 -3.53 -17.94
N VAL A 76 -8.39 -4.26 -18.02
CA VAL A 76 -7.05 -3.72 -17.79
C VAL A 76 -6.26 -3.70 -19.10
N PRO A 77 -5.37 -2.72 -19.29
CA PRO A 77 -4.55 -2.63 -20.50
C PRO A 77 -3.50 -3.74 -20.55
N GLY A 78 -3.31 -4.32 -21.74
CA GLY A 78 -2.26 -5.31 -22.01
C GLY A 78 -2.56 -6.70 -21.43
N ARG A 79 -1.55 -7.57 -21.48
CA ARG A 79 -1.61 -8.91 -20.89
C ARG A 79 -1.21 -8.81 -19.41
N PRO A 80 -2.08 -9.18 -18.45
CA PRO A 80 -1.75 -9.08 -17.05
C PRO A 80 -0.59 -9.99 -16.65
N ASP A 81 0.33 -9.44 -15.84
CA ASP A 81 1.34 -10.19 -15.12
C ASP A 81 0.85 -10.52 -13.69
N PRO A 82 1.44 -11.49 -12.98
CA PRO A 82 0.98 -11.92 -11.65
C PRO A 82 1.32 -10.90 -10.54
N PHE A 83 1.23 -9.61 -10.85
CA PHE A 83 1.61 -8.52 -9.95
C PHE A 83 0.44 -7.57 -9.74
N LEU A 84 -0.16 -7.65 -8.55
CA LEU A 84 -1.23 -6.78 -8.09
C LEU A 84 -0.92 -6.35 -6.65
N THR A 85 -0.94 -5.04 -6.40
CA THR A 85 -0.65 -4.48 -5.08
C THR A 85 -1.69 -3.43 -4.72
N VAL A 86 -2.14 -3.45 -3.48
CA VAL A 86 -2.91 -2.37 -2.88
C VAL A 86 -1.93 -1.33 -2.33
N ILE A 87 -2.07 -0.10 -2.77
CA ILE A 87 -1.34 1.04 -2.23
C ILE A 87 -2.28 1.95 -1.42
N SER A 88 -1.81 3.12 -1.01
CA SER A 88 -2.58 4.05 -0.18
C SER A 88 -4.06 4.13 -0.57
N LYS A 89 -4.96 4.02 0.44
CA LYS A 89 -6.41 4.25 0.30
C LYS A 89 -7.08 3.38 -0.79
N ASP A 90 -6.68 2.11 -0.89
CA ASP A 90 -7.24 1.09 -1.81
C ASP A 90 -7.02 1.33 -3.31
N PHE A 91 -6.10 2.21 -3.67
CA PHE A 91 -5.63 2.24 -5.06
C PHE A 91 -4.84 0.96 -5.36
N LEU A 92 -4.93 0.52 -6.61
CA LEU A 92 -4.31 -0.72 -7.06
C LEU A 92 -3.24 -0.41 -8.10
N VAL A 93 -2.09 -1.05 -7.96
CA VAL A 93 -1.04 -1.05 -8.98
C VAL A 93 -0.98 -2.42 -9.62
N THR A 94 -1.07 -2.46 -10.94
CA THR A 94 -0.95 -3.68 -11.74
C THR A 94 0.22 -3.56 -12.72
N VAL A 95 0.72 -4.70 -13.16
CA VAL A 95 1.72 -4.79 -14.21
C VAL A 95 1.15 -5.59 -15.38
N SER A 96 1.41 -5.14 -16.59
CA SER A 96 1.07 -5.85 -17.82
C SER A 96 2.23 -5.83 -18.83
N ASP A 97 2.27 -6.83 -19.71
CA ASP A 97 3.29 -6.99 -20.74
C ASP A 97 4.72 -6.87 -20.17
N LYS A 98 4.92 -7.26 -18.91
CA LYS A 98 6.16 -7.21 -18.12
C LYS A 98 6.77 -5.82 -17.91
N LYS A 99 6.19 -4.78 -18.50
CA LYS A 99 6.79 -3.42 -18.54
C LYS A 99 5.81 -2.29 -18.30
N THR A 100 4.53 -2.53 -18.39
CA THR A 100 3.51 -1.48 -18.24
C THR A 100 2.93 -1.53 -16.84
N ILE A 101 3.10 -0.46 -16.09
CA ILE A 101 2.44 -0.27 -14.79
C ILE A 101 1.17 0.55 -14.99
N SER A 102 0.12 0.21 -14.28
CA SER A 102 -1.16 0.94 -14.32
C SER A 102 -1.65 1.19 -12.91
N LEU A 103 -2.15 2.39 -12.66
CA LEU A 103 -2.85 2.73 -11.44
C LEU A 103 -4.35 2.66 -11.67
N ILE A 104 -5.04 1.98 -10.77
CA ILE A 104 -6.49 1.76 -10.81
C ILE A 104 -7.07 2.31 -9.51
N ASN A 105 -8.15 3.06 -9.60
CA ASN A 105 -8.83 3.59 -8.43
C ASN A 105 -9.74 2.53 -7.76
N PRO A 106 -10.30 2.80 -6.57
CA PRO A 106 -11.17 1.85 -5.86
C PRO A 106 -12.44 1.42 -6.62
N SER A 107 -12.89 2.17 -7.64
CA SER A 107 -14.01 1.77 -8.50
C SER A 107 -13.60 1.00 -9.76
N GLY A 108 -12.33 0.60 -9.87
CA GLY A 108 -11.82 -0.18 -10.99
C GLY A 108 -11.43 0.63 -12.23
N VAL A 109 -11.46 1.96 -12.15
CA VAL A 109 -11.10 2.83 -13.29
C VAL A 109 -9.60 2.98 -13.38
N VAL A 110 -9.04 2.70 -14.55
CA VAL A 110 -7.61 2.93 -14.83
C VAL A 110 -7.40 4.45 -14.93
N LEU A 111 -6.64 5.00 -13.99
CA LEU A 111 -6.33 6.43 -13.95
C LEU A 111 -5.22 6.81 -14.94
N TRP A 112 -4.19 5.99 -14.99
CA TRP A 112 -3.09 6.13 -15.93
C TRP A 112 -2.37 4.80 -16.12
N SER A 113 -1.63 4.71 -17.23
CA SER A 113 -0.73 3.60 -17.55
C SER A 113 0.58 4.14 -18.08
N LYS A 114 1.69 3.51 -17.68
CA LYS A 114 3.03 3.93 -18.06
C LYS A 114 3.92 2.75 -18.42
N LYS A 115 4.52 2.79 -19.61
CA LYS A 115 5.49 1.79 -20.04
C LYS A 115 6.87 2.14 -19.51
N LEU A 116 7.52 1.18 -18.85
CA LEU A 116 8.86 1.32 -18.30
C LEU A 116 9.93 0.88 -19.32
N PRO A 117 11.16 1.40 -19.23
CA PRO A 117 12.26 0.98 -20.09
C PRO A 117 12.79 -0.42 -19.72
N TYR A 118 12.42 -0.96 -18.58
CA TYR A 118 12.85 -2.25 -18.05
C TYR A 118 11.68 -3.17 -17.71
N GLN A 119 11.97 -4.46 -17.52
CA GLN A 119 10.98 -5.44 -17.06
C GLN A 119 10.82 -5.37 -15.53
N VAL A 120 9.57 -5.36 -15.09
CA VAL A 120 9.20 -5.46 -13.68
C VAL A 120 9.36 -6.92 -13.24
N THR A 121 9.93 -7.14 -12.06
CA THR A 121 10.26 -8.48 -11.56
C THR A 121 9.42 -8.93 -10.36
N GLU A 122 8.67 -8.01 -9.76
CA GLU A 122 7.82 -8.28 -8.59
C GLU A 122 6.66 -7.28 -8.50
N SER A 123 5.74 -7.53 -7.57
CA SER A 123 4.67 -6.59 -7.22
C SER A 123 5.26 -5.27 -6.71
N ALA A 124 4.60 -4.15 -7.00
CA ALA A 124 5.02 -2.86 -6.51
C ALA A 124 5.05 -2.83 -4.97
N LEU A 125 6.07 -2.20 -4.38
CA LEU A 125 6.16 -2.01 -2.93
C LEU A 125 5.46 -0.70 -2.55
N PRO A 126 4.43 -0.71 -1.68
CA PRO A 126 3.82 0.50 -1.16
C PRO A 126 4.82 1.31 -0.32
N GLY A 127 4.82 2.62 -0.49
CA GLY A 127 5.59 3.57 0.31
C GLY A 127 4.68 4.52 1.09
N LYS A 128 5.30 5.43 1.85
CA LYS A 128 4.59 6.55 2.50
C LYS A 128 4.22 7.62 1.46
N ASP A 129 3.35 8.55 1.83
CA ASP A 129 2.93 9.71 1.03
C ASP A 129 2.40 9.32 -0.36
N ALA A 130 1.61 8.24 -0.41
CA ALA A 130 1.02 7.70 -1.63
C ALA A 130 2.05 7.36 -2.74
N ARG A 131 3.31 7.10 -2.36
CA ARG A 131 4.37 6.62 -3.24
C ARG A 131 4.31 5.10 -3.35
N PHE A 132 4.91 4.59 -4.41
CA PHE A 132 5.21 3.17 -4.53
C PHE A 132 6.48 2.95 -5.35
N PHE A 133 7.10 1.80 -5.12
CA PHE A 133 8.38 1.47 -5.72
C PHE A 133 8.23 0.27 -6.63
N VAL A 134 8.87 0.33 -7.77
CA VAL A 134 8.84 -0.71 -8.81
C VAL A 134 10.27 -1.18 -9.06
N LYS A 135 10.45 -2.49 -9.00
CA LYS A 135 11.75 -3.15 -9.15
C LYS A 135 11.86 -3.84 -10.51
N GLY A 136 13.01 -3.64 -11.16
CA GLY A 136 13.51 -4.43 -12.28
C GLY A 136 14.72 -5.26 -11.86
N LYS A 137 15.42 -5.85 -12.82
CA LYS A 137 16.66 -6.61 -12.53
C LYS A 137 17.82 -5.73 -12.06
N LYS A 138 17.90 -4.48 -12.55
CA LYS A 138 18.96 -3.51 -12.24
C LYS A 138 18.42 -2.12 -11.95
N ASN A 139 17.11 -1.97 -11.80
CA ASN A 139 16.49 -0.67 -11.69
C ASN A 139 15.48 -0.67 -10.53
N ILE A 140 15.46 0.42 -9.81
CA ILE A 140 14.40 0.73 -8.83
C ILE A 140 13.87 2.11 -9.18
N SER A 141 12.56 2.23 -9.34
CA SER A 141 11.91 3.50 -9.62
C SER A 141 10.82 3.78 -8.60
N CYS A 142 10.68 5.03 -8.22
CA CYS A 142 9.61 5.52 -7.37
C CYS A 142 8.58 6.28 -8.19
N PHE A 143 7.33 6.01 -7.95
CA PHE A 143 6.21 6.72 -8.56
C PHE A 143 5.32 7.34 -7.50
N GLY A 144 4.79 8.52 -7.78
CA GLY A 144 3.68 9.10 -7.05
C GLY A 144 2.34 8.55 -7.56
N ILE A 145 1.30 8.71 -6.77
CA ILE A 145 -0.06 8.29 -7.12
C ILE A 145 -0.58 8.97 -8.41
N ASN A 146 -0.07 10.14 -8.73
CA ASN A 146 -0.38 10.87 -9.97
C ASN A 146 0.36 10.33 -11.22
N GLY A 147 1.11 9.24 -11.10
CA GLY A 147 1.86 8.62 -12.20
C GLY A 147 3.20 9.27 -12.52
N VAL A 148 3.60 10.27 -11.76
CA VAL A 148 4.91 10.92 -11.96
C VAL A 148 6.01 10.01 -11.43
N CYS A 149 7.02 9.73 -12.27
CA CYS A 149 8.24 9.08 -11.82
C CYS A 149 9.07 10.09 -11.02
N LYS A 150 9.10 9.89 -9.71
CA LYS A 150 9.82 10.77 -8.77
C LYS A 150 11.33 10.64 -8.95
N TRP A 151 11.80 9.42 -9.08
CA TRP A 151 13.19 9.08 -9.34
C TRP A 151 13.31 7.66 -9.91
N SER A 152 14.43 7.41 -10.54
CA SER A 152 14.82 6.07 -10.98
C SER A 152 16.33 5.95 -10.82
N ILE A 153 16.76 4.88 -10.17
CA ILE A 153 18.20 4.58 -10.00
C ILE A 153 18.54 3.28 -10.70
N GLU A 154 19.72 3.24 -11.27
CA GLU A 154 20.33 2.01 -11.73
C GLU A 154 21.20 1.43 -10.60
N THR A 155 21.06 0.13 -10.39
CA THR A 155 21.77 -0.60 -9.35
C THR A 155 22.57 -1.74 -9.96
N PRO A 156 23.54 -2.33 -9.24
CA PRO A 156 24.02 -3.66 -9.57
C PRO A 156 22.84 -4.64 -9.67
N SER A 157 23.07 -5.82 -10.22
CA SER A 157 22.00 -6.81 -10.35
C SER A 157 21.32 -7.10 -9.00
N LEU A 158 20.01 -6.92 -8.96
CA LEU A 158 19.19 -7.17 -7.78
C LEU A 158 18.88 -8.67 -7.66
N SER A 159 18.81 -9.15 -6.42
CA SER A 159 18.41 -10.53 -6.14
C SER A 159 16.91 -10.72 -6.36
N SER A 160 16.42 -11.96 -6.27
CA SER A 160 14.99 -12.29 -6.28
C SER A 160 14.26 -11.91 -4.98
N ILE A 161 14.99 -11.50 -3.94
CA ILE A 161 14.39 -11.05 -2.67
C ILE A 161 13.60 -9.77 -2.92
N PRO A 162 12.34 -9.69 -2.48
CA PRO A 162 11.51 -8.49 -2.65
C PRO A 162 12.14 -7.26 -2.00
N LEU A 163 11.80 -6.07 -2.53
CA LEU A 163 12.08 -4.82 -1.84
C LEU A 163 11.35 -4.78 -0.49
N VAL A 164 11.99 -4.24 0.52
CA VAL A 164 11.42 -4.14 1.86
C VAL A 164 11.46 -2.69 2.34
N THR A 165 10.34 -2.17 2.83
CA THR A 165 10.29 -0.86 3.46
C THR A 165 10.67 -0.98 4.94
N LEU A 166 11.59 -0.14 5.39
CA LEU A 166 11.99 -0.01 6.80
C LEU A 166 11.03 0.92 7.56
N ASN A 167 11.09 0.89 8.89
CA ASN A 167 10.22 1.70 9.75
C ASN A 167 10.38 3.20 9.56
N ASP A 168 11.57 3.64 9.17
CA ASP A 168 11.88 5.03 8.85
C ASP A 168 11.42 5.44 7.43
N GLY A 169 10.83 4.53 6.67
CA GLY A 169 10.36 4.72 5.31
C GLY A 169 11.44 4.56 4.25
N THR A 170 12.67 4.23 4.63
CA THR A 170 13.72 3.87 3.67
C THR A 170 13.47 2.47 3.11
N ILE A 171 14.14 2.14 2.01
CA ILE A 171 13.95 0.89 1.29
C ILE A 171 15.25 0.10 1.36
N LEU A 172 15.14 -1.18 1.69
CA LEU A 172 16.23 -2.14 1.56
C LEU A 172 16.05 -2.95 0.27
N ALA A 173 17.07 -2.96 -0.57
CA ALA A 173 17.18 -3.81 -1.73
C ALA A 173 18.38 -4.74 -1.59
N VAL A 174 18.14 -6.05 -1.73
CA VAL A 174 19.20 -7.06 -1.67
C VAL A 174 19.78 -7.25 -3.06
N LEU A 175 21.10 -7.17 -3.17
CA LEU A 175 21.84 -7.35 -4.42
C LEU A 175 22.09 -8.85 -4.68
N LEU A 176 22.19 -9.20 -5.96
CA LEU A 176 22.64 -10.52 -6.36
C LEU A 176 24.09 -10.72 -5.90
N ASN A 177 24.39 -11.92 -5.39
CA ASN A 177 25.68 -12.20 -4.80
C ASN A 177 26.87 -11.81 -5.65
N SER A 178 27.82 -11.15 -5.01
CA SER A 178 29.17 -10.95 -5.51
C SER A 178 30.01 -12.21 -5.31
N GLU A 179 31.20 -12.21 -5.90
CA GLU A 179 32.17 -13.32 -5.96
C GLU A 179 32.50 -14.01 -4.61
N ASN A 180 32.15 -13.40 -3.47
CA ASN A 180 32.51 -13.90 -2.14
C ASN A 180 31.43 -14.79 -1.46
N GLY A 181 30.38 -15.21 -2.16
CA GLY A 181 29.33 -16.06 -1.58
C GLY A 181 28.50 -15.40 -0.46
N LYS A 182 28.49 -14.06 -0.40
CA LYS A 182 27.70 -13.27 0.57
C LYS A 182 26.82 -12.29 -0.16
N SER A 183 25.60 -12.09 0.31
CA SER A 183 24.73 -11.03 -0.19
C SER A 183 25.17 -9.67 0.34
N SER A 184 24.92 -8.64 -0.43
CA SER A 184 24.95 -7.25 0.01
C SER A 184 23.59 -6.61 -0.19
N GLY A 185 23.36 -5.49 0.47
CA GLY A 185 22.14 -4.72 0.35
C GLY A 185 22.45 -3.25 0.19
N ILE A 186 21.55 -2.54 -0.44
CA ILE A 186 21.57 -1.08 -0.49
C ILE A 186 20.34 -0.54 0.25
N ARG A 187 20.56 0.46 1.08
CA ARG A 187 19.49 1.23 1.72
C ARG A 187 19.30 2.53 0.95
N ILE A 188 18.07 2.77 0.55
CA ILE A 188 17.70 3.89 -0.32
C ILE A 188 16.68 4.74 0.42
N SER A 189 16.88 6.05 0.39
CA SER A 189 15.89 6.99 0.93
C SER A 189 14.62 6.99 0.07
N PRO A 190 13.47 7.42 0.59
CA PRO A 190 12.25 7.59 -0.20
C PRO A 190 12.41 8.56 -1.38
N PHE A 191 13.49 9.34 -1.39
CA PHE A 191 13.82 10.34 -2.39
C PHE A 191 14.89 9.88 -3.41
N GLY A 192 15.29 8.60 -3.35
CA GLY A 192 16.20 8.00 -4.33
C GLY A 192 17.69 8.13 -4.01
N THR A 193 18.07 8.66 -2.85
CA THR A 193 19.47 8.70 -2.42
C THR A 193 19.87 7.34 -1.86
N VAL A 194 20.95 6.75 -2.35
CA VAL A 194 21.58 5.59 -1.71
C VAL A 194 22.30 6.06 -0.44
N LEU A 195 21.77 5.66 0.72
CA LEU A 195 22.27 6.09 2.02
C LEU A 195 23.47 5.27 2.47
N GLU A 196 23.42 3.97 2.23
CA GLU A 196 24.48 3.04 2.62
C GLU A 196 24.43 1.73 1.83
N THR A 197 25.57 1.06 1.78
CA THR A 197 25.72 -0.31 1.29
C THR A 197 26.12 -1.21 2.45
N ILE A 198 25.44 -2.33 2.58
CA ILE A 198 25.59 -3.25 3.70
C ILE A 198 26.05 -4.60 3.19
N SER A 199 27.03 -5.21 3.86
CA SER A 199 27.41 -6.59 3.63
C SER A 199 26.77 -7.50 4.66
N PHE A 200 26.07 -8.54 4.22
CA PHE A 200 25.45 -9.51 5.11
C PHE A 200 26.43 -10.65 5.44
N ALA A 201 26.16 -11.35 6.56
CA ALA A 201 26.99 -12.46 7.00
C ALA A 201 26.93 -13.69 6.08
N GLY A 202 25.89 -13.80 5.26
CA GLY A 202 25.65 -14.92 4.33
C GLY A 202 24.78 -14.52 3.15
N ILE A 203 24.32 -15.51 2.42
CA ILE A 203 23.39 -15.34 1.30
C ILE A 203 21.99 -15.14 1.85
N VAL A 204 21.38 -13.97 1.61
CA VAL A 204 19.99 -13.70 2.00
C VAL A 204 19.05 -14.53 1.13
N SER A 205 18.19 -15.32 1.76
CA SER A 205 17.20 -16.20 1.14
C SER A 205 15.76 -15.72 1.35
N GLY A 206 15.53 -14.81 2.29
CA GLY A 206 14.22 -14.22 2.56
C GLY A 206 14.36 -12.92 3.33
N ALA A 207 13.40 -12.01 3.15
CA ALA A 207 13.32 -10.76 3.89
C ALA A 207 11.85 -10.40 4.15
N MET A 208 11.57 -9.88 5.35
CA MET A 208 10.22 -9.42 5.73
C MET A 208 10.32 -8.20 6.66
N PRO A 209 9.53 -7.15 6.43
CA PRO A 209 9.48 -6.01 7.34
C PRO A 209 8.76 -6.37 8.64
N CYS A 210 9.20 -5.81 9.75
CA CYS A 210 8.49 -5.83 11.03
C CYS A 210 8.65 -4.48 11.73
N ASP A 211 7.91 -4.26 12.83
CA ASP A 211 7.92 -2.99 13.57
C ASP A 211 9.31 -2.59 14.11
N TYR A 212 10.23 -3.53 14.17
CA TYR A 212 11.57 -3.31 14.71
C TYR A 212 12.68 -3.22 13.67
N GLY A 213 12.35 -3.43 12.38
CA GLY A 213 13.31 -3.44 11.26
C GLY A 213 12.94 -4.44 10.18
N VAL A 214 13.94 -5.13 9.64
CA VAL A 214 13.78 -6.19 8.64
C VAL A 214 14.28 -7.51 9.18
N LEU A 215 13.45 -8.52 9.16
CA LEU A 215 13.82 -9.90 9.37
C LEU A 215 14.49 -10.45 8.12
N LEU A 216 15.68 -11.01 8.28
CA LEU A 216 16.45 -11.62 7.20
C LEU A 216 16.67 -13.09 7.50
N ALA A 217 16.45 -13.95 6.52
CA ALA A 217 16.83 -15.35 6.55
C ALA A 217 18.01 -15.58 5.60
N PHE A 218 18.90 -16.48 5.98
CA PHE A 218 20.08 -16.81 5.21
C PHE A 218 20.01 -18.25 4.70
N SER A 219 20.59 -18.50 3.52
CA SER A 219 20.61 -19.85 2.92
C SER A 219 21.37 -20.88 3.76
N SER A 220 22.28 -20.43 4.62
CA SER A 220 22.96 -21.26 5.63
C SER A 220 22.05 -21.71 6.77
N GLY A 221 20.84 -21.13 6.85
CA GLY A 221 19.82 -21.47 7.81
C GLY A 221 19.70 -20.56 9.01
N GLY A 222 20.57 -19.61 9.20
CA GLY A 222 20.42 -18.58 10.23
C GLY A 222 19.38 -17.53 9.84
N PHE A 223 18.85 -16.83 10.82
CA PHE A 223 18.01 -15.66 10.60
C PHE A 223 18.27 -14.58 11.66
N GLY A 224 17.89 -13.36 11.37
CA GLY A 224 18.16 -12.25 12.28
C GLY A 224 17.38 -10.99 11.93
N LEU A 225 17.43 -10.03 12.83
CA LEU A 225 16.84 -8.71 12.68
C LEU A 225 17.91 -7.69 12.28
N CYS A 226 17.70 -7.06 11.17
CA CYS A 226 18.44 -5.90 10.71
C CYS A 226 17.60 -4.64 11.00
N ALA A 227 18.14 -3.67 11.75
CA ALA A 227 17.39 -2.49 12.17
C ALA A 227 18.21 -1.22 12.01
N VAL A 228 17.53 -0.09 11.81
CA VAL A 228 18.13 1.23 11.83
C VAL A 228 18.41 1.63 13.29
N ASN A 229 19.64 2.03 13.57
CA ASN A 229 20.04 2.46 14.91
C ASN A 229 19.75 3.95 15.14
N GLU A 230 19.99 4.44 16.37
CA GLU A 230 19.80 5.85 16.75
C GLU A 230 20.68 6.83 15.96
N LYS A 231 21.75 6.35 15.30
CA LYS A 231 22.61 7.13 14.40
C LYS A 231 22.15 7.08 12.95
N GLU A 232 20.92 6.66 12.72
CA GLU A 232 20.31 6.51 11.39
C GLU A 232 21.07 5.56 10.43
N LYS A 233 21.90 4.68 10.98
CA LYS A 233 22.58 3.64 10.20
C LYS A 233 21.90 2.30 10.38
N LEU A 234 21.80 1.54 9.31
CA LEU A 234 21.33 0.17 9.36
C LEU A 234 22.44 -0.69 10.02
N THR A 235 22.18 -1.19 11.21
CA THR A 235 23.09 -2.12 11.86
C THR A 235 22.94 -3.51 11.25
N GLY A 236 24.05 -4.18 11.01
CA GLY A 236 24.10 -5.47 10.32
C GLY A 236 23.18 -6.52 10.92
N THR A 237 23.13 -6.68 12.23
CA THR A 237 22.17 -7.56 12.91
C THR A 237 22.01 -7.10 14.35
N LYS A 238 20.79 -6.73 14.73
CA LYS A 238 20.46 -6.39 16.12
C LYS A 238 20.44 -7.63 16.99
N TRP A 239 19.98 -8.74 16.44
CA TRP A 239 20.10 -10.10 16.99
C TRP A 239 20.14 -11.09 15.81
N ALA A 240 20.78 -12.23 16.03
CA ALA A 240 20.85 -13.32 15.07
C ALA A 240 20.71 -14.66 15.79
N VAL A 241 20.00 -15.58 15.15
CA VAL A 241 19.88 -16.97 15.57
C VAL A 241 20.71 -17.80 14.59
N PRO A 242 21.82 -18.43 15.05
CA PRO A 242 22.71 -19.17 14.18
C PRO A 242 22.07 -20.49 13.71
N SER A 243 22.55 -20.99 12.58
CA SER A 243 22.05 -22.24 11.99
C SER A 243 22.32 -23.49 12.83
N ASN A 244 23.33 -23.44 13.69
CA ASN A 244 23.74 -24.59 14.52
C ASN A 244 22.68 -24.98 15.55
N ASP A 245 21.80 -24.07 15.93
CA ASP A 245 20.69 -24.34 16.87
C ASP A 245 19.54 -25.10 16.20
N TYR A 246 19.57 -25.20 14.87
CA TYR A 246 18.54 -25.86 14.08
C TYR A 246 19.22 -26.67 12.98
N ALA A 247 18.93 -27.98 12.91
CA ALA A 247 19.37 -28.79 11.79
C ALA A 247 18.65 -28.34 10.51
N PHE A 248 19.27 -27.41 9.81
CA PHE A 248 18.87 -27.02 8.46
C PHE A 248 19.40 -28.04 7.48
N GLN A 249 18.58 -28.96 7.03
CA GLN A 249 18.85 -29.61 5.76
C GLN A 249 18.47 -28.60 4.67
N SER A 250 19.42 -28.34 3.79
CA SER A 250 19.36 -27.33 2.75
C SER A 250 18.01 -27.28 2.07
N ALA A 251 17.29 -26.17 2.26
CA ALA A 251 16.21 -25.82 1.36
C ALA A 251 16.77 -25.80 -0.06
N SER A 252 16.08 -26.40 -0.99
CA SER A 252 16.45 -26.32 -2.39
C SER A 252 16.66 -24.84 -2.77
N PRO A 253 17.78 -24.48 -3.44
CA PRO A 253 18.07 -23.09 -3.80
C PRO A 253 16.99 -22.41 -4.65
N SER A 254 16.03 -23.17 -5.17
CA SER A 254 14.96 -22.71 -6.04
C SER A 254 13.74 -22.10 -5.31
N LYS A 255 13.56 -22.35 -4.03
CA LYS A 255 12.48 -21.77 -3.22
C LYS A 255 13.09 -21.19 -1.95
N GLY A 256 13.09 -19.87 -1.85
CA GLY A 256 13.63 -19.15 -0.69
C GLY A 256 12.90 -19.49 0.60
N THR A 257 13.50 -19.10 1.71
CA THR A 257 12.88 -19.16 3.04
C THR A 257 11.70 -18.21 3.10
N GLU A 258 10.59 -18.64 3.66
CA GLU A 258 9.38 -17.82 3.75
C GLU A 258 9.12 -17.39 5.20
N PHE A 259 8.96 -16.09 5.41
CA PHE A 259 8.49 -15.52 6.67
C PHE A 259 6.98 -15.30 6.62
N VAL A 260 6.33 -15.53 7.75
CA VAL A 260 4.88 -15.26 7.93
C VAL A 260 4.71 -14.36 9.15
N PRO A 261 4.09 -13.18 8.99
CA PRO A 261 3.71 -12.37 10.14
C PRO A 261 2.56 -13.05 10.88
N VAL A 262 2.77 -13.39 12.15
CA VAL A 262 1.75 -14.03 13.00
C VAL A 262 1.00 -12.97 13.79
N SER A 263 1.75 -12.03 14.40
CA SER A 263 1.23 -10.87 15.09
C SER A 263 2.20 -9.71 14.97
N GLN A 264 1.88 -8.59 15.60
CA GLN A 264 2.78 -7.44 15.69
C GLN A 264 4.13 -7.80 16.33
N SER A 265 4.12 -8.72 17.30
CA SER A 265 5.31 -9.13 18.08
C SER A 265 5.90 -10.47 17.65
N LEU A 266 5.16 -11.30 16.92
CA LEU A 266 5.56 -12.66 16.57
C LEU A 266 5.58 -12.87 15.06
N SER A 267 6.58 -13.61 14.60
CA SER A 267 6.69 -14.11 13.23
C SER A 267 6.99 -15.60 13.21
N ALA A 268 6.67 -16.24 12.12
CA ALA A 268 7.04 -17.61 11.81
C ALA A 268 8.05 -17.64 10.67
N LEU A 269 9.07 -18.47 10.79
CA LEU A 269 9.96 -18.83 9.71
C LEU A 269 9.62 -20.24 9.25
N LEU A 270 9.36 -20.38 7.96
CA LEU A 270 9.03 -21.65 7.33
C LEU A 270 10.24 -22.22 6.62
N LEU A 271 10.51 -23.50 6.90
CA LEU A 271 11.65 -24.20 6.36
C LEU A 271 11.24 -25.56 5.79
N SER A 272 11.95 -25.98 4.76
CA SER A 272 11.84 -27.35 4.29
C SER A 272 12.38 -28.31 5.33
N SER A 273 11.67 -29.39 5.58
CA SER A 273 12.14 -30.49 6.43
C SER A 273 12.33 -31.76 5.59
N SER A 274 13.13 -32.71 6.09
CA SER A 274 13.25 -34.05 5.52
C SER A 274 11.90 -34.75 5.59
N GLY A 275 11.38 -35.14 4.44
CA GLY A 275 10.03 -35.71 4.32
C GLY A 275 9.01 -34.66 3.85
N LYS A 276 7.74 -35.04 3.86
CA LYS A 276 6.63 -34.16 3.47
C LYS A 276 6.14 -33.36 4.67
N SER A 277 7.02 -32.52 5.24
CA SER A 277 6.65 -31.64 6.36
C SER A 277 7.31 -30.29 6.23
N VAL A 278 6.67 -29.27 6.77
CA VAL A 278 7.19 -27.91 6.89
C VAL A 278 7.59 -27.69 8.33
N LYS A 279 8.85 -27.37 8.56
CA LYS A 279 9.31 -26.94 9.88
C LYS A 279 8.94 -25.49 10.09
N VAL A 280 8.28 -25.20 11.18
CA VAL A 280 7.82 -23.88 11.58
C VAL A 280 8.57 -23.45 12.83
N ILE A 281 9.22 -22.29 12.78
CA ILE A 281 9.89 -21.67 13.91
C ILE A 281 9.15 -20.39 14.25
N LEU A 282 8.48 -20.34 15.39
CA LEU A 282 7.83 -19.15 15.93
C LEU A 282 8.80 -18.40 16.83
N PHE A 283 8.95 -17.09 16.63
CA PHE A 283 9.88 -16.27 17.40
C PHE A 283 9.36 -14.85 17.60
N GLU A 284 9.85 -14.20 18.65
CA GLU A 284 9.58 -12.80 18.93
C GLU A 284 10.38 -11.88 18.00
N ASN A 285 9.72 -10.95 17.34
CA ASN A 285 10.35 -10.02 16.38
C ASN A 285 11.43 -9.13 17.02
N ARG A 286 11.23 -8.74 18.29
CA ARG A 286 12.12 -7.82 18.99
C ARG A 286 13.42 -8.47 19.46
N THR A 287 13.36 -9.71 19.94
CA THR A 287 14.45 -10.38 20.66
C THR A 287 15.06 -11.55 19.90
N GLY A 288 14.35 -12.10 18.93
CA GLY A 288 14.67 -13.35 18.26
C GLY A 288 14.44 -14.59 19.14
N LYS A 289 13.90 -14.41 20.35
CA LYS A 289 13.60 -15.52 21.24
C LYS A 289 12.61 -16.46 20.59
N ILE A 290 12.97 -17.73 20.49
CA ILE A 290 12.09 -18.75 19.97
C ILE A 290 11.01 -19.06 20.97
N VAL A 291 9.77 -18.96 20.51
CA VAL A 291 8.57 -19.26 21.31
C VAL A 291 8.18 -20.71 21.14
N ASN A 292 8.24 -21.23 19.91
CA ASN A 292 7.87 -22.61 19.61
C ASN A 292 8.51 -23.09 18.33
N ILE A 293 8.71 -24.41 18.24
CA ILE A 293 9.12 -25.12 17.01
C ILE A 293 8.23 -26.33 16.84
N PHE A 294 7.61 -26.46 15.69
CA PHE A 294 6.79 -27.63 15.38
C PHE A 294 6.87 -27.97 13.89
N TYR A 295 6.29 -29.10 13.51
CA TYR A 295 6.24 -29.58 12.14
C TYR A 295 4.80 -29.59 11.63
N ALA A 296 4.58 -28.98 10.49
CA ALA A 296 3.32 -29.09 9.77
C ALA A 296 3.36 -30.36 8.90
N ASP A 297 3.07 -31.50 9.53
CA ASP A 297 3.15 -32.81 8.89
C ASP A 297 2.15 -32.96 7.74
N GLY A 298 2.60 -33.63 6.67
CA GLY A 298 1.81 -33.84 5.47
C GLY A 298 1.67 -32.61 4.57
N MET A 299 2.36 -31.51 4.86
CA MET A 299 2.48 -30.33 3.98
C MET A 299 3.83 -30.31 3.29
N ASP A 300 3.82 -30.12 1.99
CA ASP A 300 5.04 -30.05 1.18
C ASP A 300 5.50 -28.58 1.05
N PHE A 301 6.66 -28.26 1.61
CA PHE A 301 7.23 -26.91 1.55
C PHE A 301 7.37 -26.39 0.10
N LEU A 302 7.76 -27.25 -0.83
CA LEU A 302 7.93 -26.86 -2.24
C LEU A 302 6.60 -26.53 -2.94
N ARG A 303 5.49 -27.00 -2.37
CA ARG A 303 4.14 -26.80 -2.88
C ARG A 303 3.31 -25.81 -2.07
N LEU A 304 3.94 -25.13 -1.09
CA LEU A 304 3.24 -24.08 -0.35
C LEU A 304 2.69 -23.05 -1.33
N SER A 305 1.39 -22.85 -1.28
CA SER A 305 0.66 -21.91 -2.11
C SER A 305 0.21 -20.65 -1.37
N GLY A 306 0.16 -20.70 -0.04
CA GLY A 306 -0.21 -19.57 0.79
C GLY A 306 0.28 -19.71 2.23
N ALA A 307 0.67 -18.58 2.79
CA ALA A 307 0.99 -18.42 4.21
C ALA A 307 0.61 -17.01 4.64
N ALA A 308 -0.15 -16.87 5.72
CA ALA A 308 -0.58 -15.58 6.23
C ALA A 308 -0.94 -15.65 7.71
N GLY A 309 -0.69 -14.55 8.44
CA GLY A 309 -1.14 -14.41 9.82
C GLY A 309 -2.65 -14.31 9.94
N ALA A 310 -3.20 -14.85 11.03
CA ALA A 310 -4.61 -14.74 11.37
C ALA A 310 -4.93 -13.36 11.96
N SER A 311 -6.15 -12.91 11.80
CA SER A 311 -6.67 -11.73 12.50
C SER A 311 -6.65 -11.97 14.01
N GLY A 312 -6.14 -11.01 14.76
CA GLY A 312 -6.06 -11.11 16.22
C GLY A 312 -4.71 -11.64 16.74
N GLY A 313 -3.80 -12.09 15.87
CA GLY A 313 -2.41 -12.39 16.26
C GLY A 313 -2.21 -13.69 17.04
N GLU A 314 -3.20 -14.59 17.06
CA GLU A 314 -3.14 -15.83 17.84
C GLU A 314 -2.86 -17.09 16.97
N GLY A 315 -2.58 -16.90 15.68
CA GLY A 315 -2.32 -18.01 14.79
C GLY A 315 -1.94 -17.58 13.37
N PHE A 316 -1.75 -18.54 12.51
CA PHE A 316 -1.44 -18.31 11.11
C PHE A 316 -1.94 -19.46 10.23
N PHE A 317 -2.13 -19.14 8.97
CA PHE A 317 -2.61 -20.05 7.95
C PHE A 317 -1.45 -20.53 7.10
N LEU A 318 -1.42 -21.83 6.81
CA LEU A 318 -0.56 -22.46 5.81
C LEU A 318 -1.40 -23.28 4.83
N SER A 319 -1.05 -23.24 3.56
CA SER A 319 -1.62 -24.14 2.57
C SER A 319 -0.58 -24.64 1.58
N ASP A 320 -0.72 -25.87 1.18
CA ASP A 320 -0.10 -26.43 -0.03
C ASP A 320 -1.17 -26.67 -1.12
N ASP A 321 -0.84 -27.44 -2.14
CA ASP A 321 -1.76 -27.78 -3.23
C ASP A 321 -2.87 -28.78 -2.85
N ARG A 322 -2.88 -29.29 -1.60
CA ARG A 322 -3.79 -30.34 -1.12
C ARG A 322 -4.57 -29.97 0.11
N THR A 323 -3.95 -29.23 1.01
CA THR A 323 -4.51 -28.93 2.33
C THR A 323 -4.30 -27.48 2.71
N GLY A 324 -5.28 -26.91 3.39
CA GLY A 324 -5.17 -25.65 4.10
C GLY A 324 -5.34 -25.88 5.60
N ARG A 325 -4.50 -25.27 6.44
CA ARG A 325 -4.55 -25.42 7.89
C ARG A 325 -4.29 -24.10 8.59
N VAL A 326 -5.03 -23.86 9.67
CA VAL A 326 -4.76 -22.78 10.61
C VAL A 326 -4.12 -23.39 11.86
N TYR A 327 -2.99 -22.83 12.25
CA TYR A 327 -2.26 -23.21 13.46
C TYR A 327 -2.36 -22.10 14.49
N ASP A 328 -2.51 -22.46 15.77
CA ASP A 328 -2.29 -21.55 16.88
C ASP A 328 -0.80 -21.36 17.17
N THR A 329 -0.45 -20.51 18.12
CA THR A 329 0.95 -20.28 18.54
C THR A 329 1.58 -21.47 19.28
N ALA A 330 0.78 -22.41 19.76
CA ALA A 330 1.25 -23.66 20.35
C ALA A 330 1.56 -24.73 19.29
N GLY A 331 1.20 -24.50 18.02
CA GLY A 331 1.37 -25.44 16.92
C GLY A 331 0.22 -26.43 16.76
N ASN A 332 -0.90 -26.23 17.45
CA ASN A 332 -2.07 -27.05 17.28
C ASN A 332 -2.85 -26.63 16.04
N ILE A 333 -3.41 -27.60 15.33
CA ILE A 333 -4.32 -27.35 14.20
C ILE A 333 -5.68 -26.95 14.77
N VAL A 334 -6.06 -25.69 14.59
CA VAL A 334 -7.36 -25.16 15.01
C VAL A 334 -8.41 -25.25 13.92
N TRP A 335 -7.98 -25.38 12.67
CA TRP A 335 -8.82 -25.60 11.51
C TRP A 335 -8.03 -26.31 10.41
N SER A 336 -8.67 -27.23 9.70
CA SER A 336 -8.06 -27.93 8.57
C SER A 336 -9.12 -28.23 7.51
N ALA A 337 -8.72 -28.07 6.25
CA ALA A 337 -9.54 -28.48 5.14
C ALA A 337 -8.70 -29.13 4.03
N ALA A 338 -9.25 -30.16 3.39
CA ALA A 338 -8.70 -30.66 2.16
C ALA A 338 -9.07 -29.69 1.03
N LEU A 339 -8.07 -29.21 0.31
CA LEU A 339 -8.31 -28.51 -0.94
C LEU A 339 -8.73 -29.52 -2.00
N PRO A 340 -9.71 -29.21 -2.86
CA PRO A 340 -10.10 -30.12 -3.91
C PRO A 340 -8.87 -30.53 -4.72
N SER A 341 -8.65 -31.83 -4.87
CA SER A 341 -7.54 -32.32 -5.67
C SER A 341 -7.66 -31.71 -7.06
N ALA A 342 -6.61 -31.06 -7.51
CA ALA A 342 -6.48 -30.66 -8.89
C ALA A 342 -6.67 -31.94 -9.72
N SER A 343 -7.90 -32.20 -10.17
CA SER A 343 -8.09 -33.20 -11.19
C SER A 343 -7.13 -32.84 -12.31
N SER A 344 -6.44 -33.79 -12.85
CA SER A 344 -5.29 -33.70 -13.77
C SER A 344 -5.46 -32.78 -14.98
N ARG A 345 -6.56 -32.05 -15.12
CA ARG A 345 -6.84 -31.00 -16.11
C ARG A 345 -7.35 -29.69 -15.52
N ALA A 346 -7.78 -29.64 -14.27
CA ALA A 346 -8.30 -28.44 -13.62
C ALA A 346 -7.30 -27.84 -12.63
N GLY A 347 -6.05 -28.09 -12.85
CA GLY A 347 -4.88 -27.49 -12.27
C GLY A 347 -5.03 -26.75 -10.97
N ASN A 348 -3.97 -26.54 -10.44
CA ASN A 348 -3.54 -25.82 -9.27
C ASN A 348 -4.52 -24.77 -8.75
N TRP A 349 -4.88 -24.89 -7.49
CA TRP A 349 -5.43 -23.83 -6.65
C TRP A 349 -4.38 -22.73 -6.55
N ASN A 350 -4.37 -21.83 -7.50
CA ASN A 350 -3.23 -20.97 -7.66
C ASN A 350 -3.20 -19.83 -6.65
N PHE A 351 -4.36 -19.49 -6.05
CA PHE A 351 -4.44 -18.25 -5.31
C PHE A 351 -5.33 -18.39 -4.08
N LEU A 352 -4.69 -18.32 -2.95
CA LEU A 352 -5.31 -18.42 -1.65
C LEU A 352 -4.94 -17.21 -0.83
N SER A 353 -5.92 -16.49 -0.31
CA SER A 353 -5.73 -15.39 0.62
C SER A 353 -6.44 -15.71 1.93
N TYR A 354 -5.76 -15.50 3.03
CA TYR A 354 -6.34 -15.56 4.35
C TYR A 354 -6.46 -14.14 4.88
N THR A 355 -7.67 -13.73 5.22
CA THR A 355 -7.97 -12.34 5.55
C THR A 355 -8.02 -12.12 7.05
N LYS A 356 -8.01 -10.83 7.44
CA LYS A 356 -8.11 -10.44 8.84
C LYS A 356 -9.43 -10.86 9.52
N ASN A 357 -10.46 -11.21 8.75
CA ASN A 357 -11.77 -11.63 9.27
C ASN A 357 -11.94 -13.15 9.29
N ASN A 358 -10.85 -13.91 9.27
CA ASN A 358 -10.87 -15.38 9.24
C ASN A 358 -11.60 -15.96 8.02
N VAL A 359 -11.52 -15.29 6.89
CA VAL A 359 -12.04 -15.75 5.62
C VAL A 359 -10.89 -16.22 4.75
N ILE A 360 -10.97 -17.46 4.28
CA ILE A 360 -10.08 -17.98 3.25
C ILE A 360 -10.74 -17.69 1.90
N VAL A 361 -10.03 -17.03 1.01
CA VAL A 361 -10.50 -16.74 -0.35
C VAL A 361 -9.69 -17.56 -1.34
N ILE A 362 -10.37 -18.35 -2.14
CA ILE A 362 -9.76 -19.23 -3.13
C ILE A 362 -10.25 -18.83 -4.52
N CYS A 363 -9.33 -18.62 -5.44
CA CYS A 363 -9.63 -18.50 -6.85
C CYS A 363 -9.34 -19.81 -7.55
N SER A 364 -10.36 -20.39 -8.17
CA SER A 364 -10.23 -21.59 -8.97
C SER A 364 -10.08 -21.25 -10.46
N LYS A 365 -9.59 -22.22 -11.25
CA LYS A 365 -9.57 -22.12 -12.72
C LYS A 365 -10.96 -22.09 -13.37
N SER A 366 -12.02 -22.30 -12.59
CA SER A 366 -13.40 -22.25 -13.05
C SER A 366 -14.00 -20.84 -13.11
N TRP A 367 -13.16 -19.78 -13.09
CA TRP A 367 -13.57 -18.40 -13.18
C TRP A 367 -14.43 -17.93 -12.01
N VAL A 368 -14.18 -18.52 -10.85
CA VAL A 368 -14.88 -18.14 -9.62
C VAL A 368 -13.89 -17.87 -8.49
N MET A 369 -14.28 -16.96 -7.63
CA MET A 369 -13.67 -16.71 -6.36
C MET A 369 -14.63 -17.18 -5.27
N ASN A 370 -14.18 -18.07 -4.42
CA ASN A 370 -14.94 -18.66 -3.33
C ASN A 370 -14.40 -18.19 -1.99
N GLY A 371 -15.28 -17.87 -1.07
CA GLY A 371 -14.93 -17.53 0.30
C GLY A 371 -15.42 -18.56 1.29
N PHE A 372 -14.57 -18.90 2.23
CA PHE A 372 -14.84 -19.87 3.30
C PHE A 372 -14.53 -19.23 4.64
N ARG A 373 -15.50 -19.18 5.54
CA ARG A 373 -15.29 -18.69 6.91
C ARG A 373 -14.68 -19.79 7.76
N THR A 374 -13.54 -19.55 8.33
CA THR A 374 -12.99 -20.43 9.33
C THR A 374 -13.64 -20.11 10.66
N VAL A 375 -14.40 -21.05 11.22
CA VAL A 375 -14.95 -20.89 12.58
C VAL A 375 -13.80 -21.07 13.55
N GLN A 376 -13.17 -19.99 13.98
CA GLN A 376 -12.25 -20.01 15.10
C GLN A 376 -13.06 -20.21 16.39
N ARG A 377 -13.11 -21.42 16.89
CA ARG A 377 -13.28 -21.67 18.33
C ARG A 377 -11.90 -21.49 18.99
N LEU A 378 -11.38 -20.31 19.03
CA LEU A 378 -10.34 -19.96 19.97
C LEU A 378 -11.01 -19.91 21.33
N SER A 379 -10.75 -20.94 22.14
CA SER A 379 -11.23 -21.06 23.51
C SER A 379 -10.90 -19.79 24.27
N GLY A 380 -11.94 -19.10 24.73
CA GLY A 380 -11.82 -17.83 25.40
C GLY A 380 -10.91 -17.89 26.62
N LYS A 381 -9.87 -17.10 26.58
CA LYS A 381 -9.37 -16.34 27.72
C LYS A 381 -9.22 -14.91 27.27
N LYS A 382 -10.23 -14.11 27.58
CA LYS A 382 -10.13 -12.68 27.66
C LYS A 382 -9.06 -12.34 28.69
N ASN A 383 -7.87 -12.05 28.23
CA ASN A 383 -6.94 -11.18 28.92
C ASN A 383 -6.37 -10.22 27.87
N VAL A 384 -7.22 -9.33 27.44
CA VAL A 384 -6.79 -8.12 26.78
C VAL A 384 -6.37 -7.15 27.89
N SER A 385 -5.15 -7.26 28.35
CA SER A 385 -4.48 -6.08 28.87
C SER A 385 -4.31 -5.15 27.67
N SER A 386 -5.08 -4.09 27.65
CA SER A 386 -4.86 -2.94 26.78
C SER A 386 -3.47 -2.39 27.10
N VAL A 387 -2.45 -2.91 26.44
CA VAL A 387 -1.19 -2.22 26.32
C VAL A 387 -1.51 -0.99 25.49
N GLN A 388 -1.67 0.13 26.20
CA GLN A 388 -1.65 1.44 25.59
C GLN A 388 -0.46 1.45 24.62
N LYS A 389 -0.76 1.61 23.34
CA LYS A 389 0.21 1.96 22.32
C LYS A 389 0.95 3.19 22.80
N LYS A 390 2.11 3.03 23.46
CA LYS A 390 3.19 3.98 23.31
C LYS A 390 3.61 3.82 21.86
N SER A 391 2.97 4.60 20.99
CA SER A 391 3.49 4.86 19.68
C SER A 391 4.89 5.44 19.91
N GLY A 392 5.91 4.60 19.77
CA GLY A 392 7.21 5.14 19.43
C GLY A 392 6.93 5.94 18.17
N ASN A 393 7.05 7.27 18.25
CA ASN A 393 6.87 8.12 17.11
C ASN A 393 7.78 7.55 16.02
N PRO A 394 7.23 7.04 14.89
CA PRO A 394 8.08 6.86 13.74
C PRO A 394 8.75 8.21 13.55
N VAL A 395 10.04 8.22 13.25
CA VAL A 395 10.71 9.45 12.81
C VAL A 395 9.88 9.93 11.65
N ARG A 396 9.03 10.94 11.94
CA ARG A 396 8.13 11.47 10.95
C ARG A 396 8.98 12.33 10.06
N TYR A 397 9.06 12.02 8.79
CA TYR A 397 9.51 12.98 7.78
C TYR A 397 8.72 14.31 7.85
N GLU A 398 7.61 14.36 8.57
CA GLU A 398 6.85 15.55 8.96
C GLU A 398 7.72 16.63 9.63
N ASN A 399 8.79 16.26 10.34
CA ASN A 399 9.70 17.26 10.94
C ASN A 399 10.56 18.01 9.90
N PHE A 400 10.66 17.52 8.67
CA PHE A 400 11.36 18.23 7.60
C PHE A 400 10.54 19.38 6.99
N TYR A 401 9.26 19.47 7.28
CA TYR A 401 8.37 20.51 6.79
C TYR A 401 8.15 21.67 7.78
N ILE A 402 8.77 21.63 8.95
CA ILE A 402 8.76 22.76 9.89
C ILE A 402 9.88 23.72 9.46
N ILE A 403 9.61 24.53 8.46
CA ILE A 403 10.46 25.65 8.15
C ILE A 403 10.12 26.79 9.12
N ASP A 404 11.13 27.29 9.81
CA ASP A 404 11.04 28.49 10.61
C ASP A 404 10.52 29.66 9.75
N THR A 405 9.53 30.38 10.27
CA THR A 405 8.91 31.52 9.59
C THR A 405 9.96 32.57 9.18
N ALA A 406 11.06 32.69 9.93
CA ALA A 406 12.17 33.59 9.62
C ALA A 406 12.98 33.10 8.40
N GLN A 407 13.22 31.82 8.26
CA GLN A 407 13.85 31.23 7.08
C GLN A 407 12.97 31.37 5.83
N PHE A 408 11.67 31.24 5.99
CA PHE A 408 10.71 31.45 4.92
C PHE A 408 10.74 32.88 4.42
N ASN A 409 10.65 33.88 5.32
CA ASN A 409 10.64 35.29 4.96
C ASN A 409 11.94 35.70 4.26
N ARG A 410 13.08 35.15 4.68
CA ARG A 410 14.36 35.35 4.01
C ARG A 410 14.35 34.75 2.60
N TYR A 411 13.91 33.52 2.47
CA TYR A 411 13.86 32.82 1.18
C TYR A 411 12.87 33.48 0.22
N PHE A 412 11.72 33.91 0.72
CA PHE A 412 10.70 34.61 -0.06
C PHE A 412 11.23 35.99 -0.54
N SER A 413 11.92 36.74 0.32
CA SER A 413 12.54 38.00 -0.07
C SER A 413 13.71 37.83 -1.05
N GLU A 414 14.54 36.80 -0.87
CA GLU A 414 15.64 36.48 -1.80
C GLU A 414 15.11 35.95 -3.15
N SER A 415 14.04 35.16 -3.16
CA SER A 415 13.45 34.64 -4.39
C SER A 415 12.63 35.67 -5.17
N LEU A 416 12.09 36.67 -4.51
CA LEU A 416 11.41 37.80 -5.16
C LEU A 416 12.38 38.87 -5.69
N GLY A 417 13.63 38.90 -5.19
CA GLY A 417 14.58 39.96 -5.49
C GLY A 417 15.24 39.91 -6.86
N GLU A 418 15.40 38.72 -7.47
CA GLU A 418 16.29 38.60 -8.63
C GLU A 418 15.63 38.22 -9.97
N ASP A 419 14.39 37.73 -10.04
CA ASP A 419 13.78 37.46 -11.34
C ASP A 419 12.25 37.31 -11.33
N ILE A 420 11.55 38.40 -11.20
CA ILE A 420 10.07 38.47 -11.17
C ILE A 420 9.45 38.12 -12.55
N LEU A 421 10.25 38.09 -13.62
CA LEU A 421 9.79 37.95 -15.00
C LEU A 421 10.37 36.74 -15.74
N GLY A 422 11.15 35.85 -15.08
CA GLY A 422 11.98 34.88 -15.78
C GLY A 422 11.31 33.54 -16.07
N LYS A 423 11.25 33.18 -17.34
CA LYS A 423 10.97 31.83 -17.85
C LYS A 423 11.87 30.73 -17.21
N ASN A 424 13.00 31.12 -16.62
CA ASN A 424 13.95 30.22 -15.96
C ASN A 424 13.45 29.69 -14.60
N ARG A 425 12.52 30.40 -13.93
CA ARG A 425 11.99 30.02 -12.61
C ARG A 425 11.25 28.69 -12.66
N ILE A 426 10.43 28.46 -13.68
CA ILE A 426 9.69 27.21 -13.87
C ILE A 426 10.64 26.03 -14.08
N SER A 427 11.71 26.21 -14.86
CA SER A 427 12.67 25.13 -15.12
C SER A 427 13.52 24.76 -13.91
N VAL A 428 13.87 25.74 -13.07
CA VAL A 428 14.59 25.51 -11.80
C VAL A 428 13.67 24.83 -10.79
N LEU A 429 12.42 25.27 -10.68
CA LEU A 429 11.41 24.65 -9.82
C LEU A 429 11.11 23.21 -10.27
N GLN A 430 10.97 22.95 -11.57
CA GLN A 430 10.75 21.62 -12.10
C GLN A 430 11.92 20.65 -11.86
N LYS A 431 13.17 21.14 -11.89
CA LYS A 431 14.34 20.30 -11.62
C LYS A 431 14.45 19.86 -10.17
N GLY A 432 14.03 20.69 -9.20
CA GLY A 432 14.05 20.33 -7.78
C GLY A 432 12.85 19.52 -7.32
N MET A 433 11.86 19.27 -8.19
CA MET A 433 10.61 18.62 -7.82
C MET A 433 10.75 17.11 -7.58
N TYR A 434 11.82 16.51 -8.06
CA TYR A 434 12.01 15.06 -8.05
C TYR A 434 13.40 14.67 -7.60
N GLY A 435 13.51 13.51 -7.00
CA GLY A 435 14.78 12.97 -6.53
C GLY A 435 15.23 13.54 -5.17
N PRO A 436 16.54 13.58 -4.90
CA PRO A 436 17.08 13.97 -3.59
C PRO A 436 16.69 15.36 -3.11
N ASP A 437 16.49 16.29 -4.05
CA ASP A 437 16.13 17.67 -3.74
C ASP A 437 14.63 17.88 -3.47
N GLU A 438 13.82 16.85 -3.65
CA GLU A 438 12.35 16.92 -3.48
C GLU A 438 11.96 17.44 -2.10
N ILE A 439 12.67 17.04 -1.05
CA ILE A 439 12.39 17.48 0.33
C ILE A 439 12.49 19.00 0.42
N ASN A 440 13.61 19.56 -0.03
CA ASN A 440 13.84 20.99 0.02
C ASN A 440 12.84 21.75 -0.83
N PHE A 441 12.56 21.23 -2.02
CA PHE A 441 11.60 21.81 -2.94
C PHE A 441 10.17 21.79 -2.38
N SER A 442 9.72 20.65 -1.88
CA SER A 442 8.40 20.49 -1.26
C SER A 442 8.25 21.39 -0.05
N SER A 443 9.23 21.43 0.84
CA SER A 443 9.27 22.32 2.00
C SER A 443 9.08 23.78 1.61
N LYS A 444 9.76 24.24 0.56
CA LYS A 444 9.64 25.61 0.04
C LYS A 444 8.24 25.90 -0.48
N LEU A 445 7.67 24.98 -1.29
CA LEU A 445 6.31 25.12 -1.80
C LEU A 445 5.28 25.19 -0.67
N PHE A 446 5.37 24.28 0.30
CA PHE A 446 4.47 24.26 1.46
C PHE A 446 4.59 25.54 2.27
N SER A 447 5.79 26.02 2.52
CA SER A 447 6.02 27.25 3.27
C SER A 447 5.42 28.47 2.57
N VAL A 448 5.60 28.60 1.26
CA VAL A 448 5.00 29.68 0.46
C VAL A 448 3.48 29.65 0.55
N CYS A 449 2.87 28.49 0.31
CA CYS A 449 1.42 28.36 0.33
C CYS A 449 0.84 28.53 1.74
N LYS A 450 1.53 28.06 2.77
CA LYS A 450 1.13 28.22 4.17
C LYS A 450 1.18 29.68 4.63
N ALA A 451 2.26 30.39 4.28
CA ALA A 451 2.37 31.82 4.56
C ALA A 451 1.28 32.61 3.82
N TYR A 452 0.98 32.26 2.59
CA TYR A 452 -0.11 32.89 1.85
C TYR A 452 -1.47 32.62 2.50
N SER A 453 -1.76 31.42 2.95
CA SER A 453 -2.98 31.09 3.69
C SER A 453 -3.09 31.89 5.00
N GLN A 454 -1.99 32.03 5.74
CA GLN A 454 -1.92 32.85 6.95
C GLN A 454 -2.15 34.34 6.65
N PHE A 455 -1.54 34.83 5.58
CA PHE A 455 -1.74 36.22 5.12
C PHE A 455 -3.22 36.49 4.77
N LEU A 456 -3.87 35.59 4.01
CA LEU A 456 -5.29 35.72 3.68
C LEU A 456 -6.18 35.71 4.93
N SER A 457 -5.83 34.90 5.92
CA SER A 457 -6.55 34.83 7.20
C SER A 457 -6.37 36.09 8.05
N SER A 458 -5.16 36.66 8.09
CA SER A 458 -4.82 37.85 8.85
C SER A 458 -5.32 39.15 8.18
N ALA A 459 -5.44 39.16 6.87
CA ALA A 459 -5.98 40.29 6.12
C ALA A 459 -7.45 40.63 6.45
N SER A 460 -8.17 39.71 7.11
CA SER A 460 -9.50 39.99 7.68
C SER A 460 -9.46 40.77 8.98
N SER A 461 -8.29 40.88 9.66
CA SER A 461 -8.11 41.48 10.99
C SER A 461 -7.38 42.82 11.01
N GLY A 462 -7.29 43.54 9.87
CA GLY A 462 -6.78 44.92 9.85
C GLY A 462 -5.28 45.12 9.65
N ALA A 463 -4.57 44.13 9.12
CA ALA A 463 -3.14 44.19 8.85
C ALA A 463 -2.73 45.28 7.80
N ARG A 464 -1.55 45.85 7.97
CA ARG A 464 -1.01 46.99 7.26
C ARG A 464 -1.02 46.87 5.73
N THR A 465 -1.30 48.00 5.07
CA THR A 465 -1.51 48.12 3.61
C THR A 465 -0.28 47.80 2.77
N GLU A 466 0.95 47.90 3.32
CA GLU A 466 2.18 47.61 2.59
C GLU A 466 2.45 46.10 2.38
N GLU A 467 2.19 45.27 3.37
CA GLU A 467 2.31 43.80 3.24
C GLU A 467 1.29 43.25 2.25
N LYS A 468 0.10 43.86 2.14
CA LYS A 468 -0.91 43.51 1.17
C LYS A 468 -0.45 43.74 -0.26
N SER A 469 0.34 44.80 -0.52
CA SER A 469 0.76 45.18 -1.87
C SER A 469 1.79 44.21 -2.48
N ILE A 470 2.65 43.60 -1.66
CA ILE A 470 3.69 42.67 -2.12
C ILE A 470 3.08 41.37 -2.60
N PHE A 471 2.12 40.80 -1.85
CA PHE A 471 1.45 39.58 -2.25
C PHE A 471 0.52 39.74 -3.46
N TYR A 472 -0.14 40.87 -3.62
CA TYR A 472 -0.99 41.16 -4.79
C TYR A 472 -0.20 41.41 -6.07
N ARG A 473 1.04 41.84 -5.99
CA ARG A 473 1.91 42.07 -7.14
C ARG A 473 2.41 40.78 -7.80
N ASP A 474 2.49 39.68 -7.04
CA ASP A 474 3.02 38.42 -7.55
C ASP A 474 1.94 37.30 -7.63
N THR A 475 0.76 37.65 -8.14
CA THR A 475 -0.34 36.71 -8.38
C THR A 475 0.09 35.57 -9.28
N ILE A 476 0.94 35.82 -10.28
CA ILE A 476 1.42 34.80 -11.23
C ILE A 476 2.33 33.80 -10.51
N GLY A 477 3.29 34.28 -9.69
CA GLY A 477 4.17 33.40 -8.94
C GLY A 477 3.43 32.50 -7.96
N LEU A 478 2.37 33.01 -7.32
CA LEU A 478 1.52 32.21 -6.47
C LEU A 478 0.76 31.13 -7.24
N GLN A 479 0.15 31.47 -8.38
CA GLN A 479 -0.58 30.52 -9.22
C GLN A 479 0.34 29.40 -9.68
N GLU A 480 1.57 29.71 -10.13
CA GLU A 480 2.56 28.72 -10.51
C GLU A 480 2.97 27.84 -9.34
N THR A 481 3.19 28.42 -8.16
CA THR A 481 3.53 27.68 -6.94
C THR A 481 2.45 26.69 -6.55
N VAL A 482 1.17 27.08 -6.57
CA VAL A 482 0.05 26.21 -6.26
C VAL A 482 -0.12 25.10 -7.31
N MET A 483 0.14 25.40 -8.58
CA MET A 483 0.11 24.36 -9.63
C MET A 483 1.23 23.34 -9.44
N GLN A 484 2.44 23.75 -9.08
CA GLN A 484 3.52 22.83 -8.75
C GLN A 484 3.18 22.00 -7.49
N LEU A 485 2.60 22.64 -6.46
CA LEU A 485 2.12 21.95 -5.28
C LEU A 485 1.11 20.83 -5.64
N SER A 486 0.17 21.12 -6.52
CA SER A 486 -0.85 20.15 -6.94
C SER A 486 -0.26 18.91 -7.63
N LEU A 487 0.94 19.00 -8.18
CA LEU A 487 1.65 17.90 -8.85
C LEU A 487 2.46 17.03 -7.88
N LEU A 488 2.67 17.42 -6.62
CA LEU A 488 3.45 16.64 -5.66
C LEU A 488 2.80 15.29 -5.33
N GLY A 489 1.46 15.23 -5.23
CA GLY A 489 0.71 14.00 -4.97
C GLY A 489 0.98 13.41 -3.57
N THR A 490 1.27 14.25 -2.57
CA THR A 490 1.46 13.85 -1.16
C THR A 490 0.17 14.00 -0.36
N ASP A 491 0.09 13.33 0.80
CA ASP A 491 -1.10 13.35 1.66
C ASP A 491 -1.41 14.73 2.27
N GLU A 492 -0.44 15.63 2.32
CA GLU A 492 -0.56 16.97 2.92
C GLU A 492 -1.09 18.04 1.95
N VAL A 493 -0.88 17.84 0.65
CA VAL A 493 -1.30 18.80 -0.39
C VAL A 493 -2.80 19.11 -0.35
N PRO A 494 -3.71 18.14 -0.21
CA PRO A 494 -5.14 18.39 -0.15
C PRO A 494 -5.57 19.33 0.97
N GLU A 495 -4.94 19.22 2.14
CA GLU A 495 -5.23 20.08 3.29
C GLU A 495 -4.90 21.54 3.00
N LEU A 496 -3.73 21.76 2.42
CA LEU A 496 -3.27 23.10 2.12
C LEU A 496 -4.11 23.77 1.02
N ILE A 497 -4.40 23.05 -0.06
CA ILE A 497 -5.28 23.55 -1.13
C ILE A 497 -6.69 23.84 -0.57
N ALA A 498 -7.23 22.96 0.28
CA ALA A 498 -8.52 23.18 0.94
C ALA A 498 -8.53 24.46 1.81
N SER A 499 -7.46 24.70 2.56
CA SER A 499 -7.29 25.93 3.36
C SER A 499 -7.27 27.18 2.49
N LEU A 500 -6.53 27.14 1.38
CA LEU A 500 -6.46 28.25 0.43
C LEU A 500 -7.84 28.53 -0.22
N ILE A 501 -8.57 27.50 -0.65
CA ILE A 501 -9.93 27.63 -1.21
C ILE A 501 -10.88 28.31 -0.21
N GLN A 502 -10.79 28.00 1.06
CA GLN A 502 -11.67 28.58 2.08
C GLN A 502 -11.35 30.04 2.39
N THR A 503 -10.08 30.43 2.31
CA THR A 503 -9.61 31.76 2.72
C THR A 503 -9.48 32.78 1.59
N GLU A 504 -9.31 32.33 0.33
CA GLU A 504 -9.11 33.22 -0.81
C GLU A 504 -10.35 34.08 -1.11
N LYS A 505 -10.14 35.38 -1.27
CA LYS A 505 -11.19 36.37 -1.57
C LYS A 505 -11.17 36.82 -3.03
N ASN A 506 -10.03 36.77 -3.69
CA ASN A 506 -9.91 37.14 -5.10
C ASN A 506 -10.48 36.03 -5.98
N MET A 507 -11.47 36.34 -6.82
CA MET A 507 -12.17 35.36 -7.64
C MET A 507 -11.30 34.75 -8.74
N GLN A 508 -10.32 35.47 -9.28
CA GLN A 508 -9.39 34.92 -10.26
C GLN A 508 -8.47 33.88 -9.63
N ASN A 509 -7.91 34.19 -8.45
CA ASN A 509 -7.10 33.25 -7.70
C ASN A 509 -7.92 32.04 -7.23
N LEU A 510 -9.17 32.27 -6.83
CA LEU A 510 -10.08 31.18 -6.44
C LEU A 510 -10.36 30.23 -7.59
N ALA A 511 -10.65 30.76 -8.80
CA ALA A 511 -10.82 29.92 -9.99
C ALA A 511 -9.56 29.08 -10.28
N PHE A 512 -8.40 29.67 -10.06
CA PHE A 512 -7.13 28.98 -10.22
C PHE A 512 -6.90 27.88 -9.17
N LEU A 513 -7.23 28.15 -7.90
CA LEU A 513 -7.20 27.17 -6.82
C LEU A 513 -8.15 25.98 -7.08
N MET A 514 -9.33 26.24 -7.65
CA MET A 514 -10.24 25.17 -8.10
C MET A 514 -9.60 24.31 -9.19
N LYS A 515 -8.94 24.92 -10.18
CA LYS A 515 -8.21 24.17 -11.21
C LYS A 515 -7.07 23.34 -10.60
N ALA A 516 -6.32 23.91 -9.66
CA ALA A 516 -5.26 23.19 -8.95
C ALA A 516 -5.80 22.00 -8.13
N ALA A 517 -6.96 22.16 -7.49
CA ALA A 517 -7.64 21.06 -6.80
C ALA A 517 -8.05 19.92 -7.75
N GLY A 518 -8.59 20.26 -8.91
CA GLY A 518 -8.91 19.28 -9.96
C GLY A 518 -7.67 18.61 -10.55
N GLN A 519 -6.56 19.32 -10.68
CA GLN A 519 -5.29 18.75 -11.14
C GLN A 519 -4.65 17.83 -10.09
N CYS A 520 -4.70 18.20 -8.81
CA CYS A 520 -4.28 17.33 -7.72
C CYS A 520 -5.14 16.06 -7.68
N ALA A 521 -6.45 16.22 -7.72
CA ALA A 521 -7.51 15.21 -7.70
C ALA A 521 -7.40 14.17 -6.57
N TYR A 522 -6.22 13.95 -5.99
CA TYR A 522 -5.98 13.07 -4.86
C TYR A 522 -6.41 13.76 -3.56
N ASP A 523 -7.51 13.32 -2.97
CA ASP A 523 -8.14 13.90 -1.76
C ASP A 523 -8.52 12.79 -0.77
N PRO A 524 -7.54 12.12 -0.14
CA PRO A 524 -7.77 10.88 0.61
C PRO A 524 -8.80 11.01 1.74
N ASP A 525 -8.89 12.18 2.34
CA ASP A 525 -9.78 12.48 3.46
C ASP A 525 -10.99 13.35 3.05
N GLY A 526 -11.14 13.70 1.76
CA GLY A 526 -12.24 14.53 1.26
C GLY A 526 -12.16 16.00 1.69
N ARG A 527 -10.98 16.51 2.03
CA ARG A 527 -10.82 17.88 2.55
C ARG A 527 -11.04 18.93 1.47
N MET A 528 -10.47 18.70 0.27
CA MET A 528 -10.69 19.61 -0.87
C MET A 528 -12.15 19.62 -1.29
N LEU A 529 -12.77 18.46 -1.41
CA LEU A 529 -14.17 18.37 -1.85
C LEU A 529 -15.13 19.09 -0.88
N ARG A 530 -14.93 18.92 0.44
CA ARG A 530 -15.68 19.66 1.46
C ARG A 530 -15.40 21.17 1.44
N ALA A 531 -14.17 21.59 1.14
CA ALA A 531 -13.84 23.01 1.01
C ALA A 531 -14.54 23.63 -0.20
N ILE A 532 -14.60 22.91 -1.33
CA ILE A 532 -15.32 23.27 -2.54
C ILE A 532 -16.81 23.43 -2.24
N GLU A 533 -17.43 22.47 -1.57
CA GLU A 533 -18.83 22.49 -1.17
C GLU A 533 -19.16 23.71 -0.28
N LYS A 534 -18.39 23.93 0.77
CA LYS A 534 -18.56 25.10 1.64
C LYS A 534 -18.42 26.41 0.86
N ARG A 535 -17.46 26.45 -0.05
CA ARG A 535 -17.21 27.66 -0.84
C ARG A 535 -18.36 27.97 -1.79
N LEU A 536 -18.98 26.96 -2.38
CA LEU A 536 -20.16 27.12 -3.24
C LEU A 536 -21.27 27.91 -2.54
N LEU A 537 -21.52 27.66 -1.26
CA LEU A 537 -22.57 28.35 -0.48
C LEU A 537 -22.32 29.86 -0.32
N THR A 538 -21.09 30.32 -0.49
CA THR A 538 -20.70 31.72 -0.30
C THR A 538 -20.37 32.46 -1.60
N LEU A 539 -20.41 31.75 -2.74
CA LEU A 539 -20.06 32.33 -4.04
C LEU A 539 -21.23 33.10 -4.65
N PRO A 540 -20.99 34.32 -5.17
CA PRO A 540 -22.00 35.02 -5.95
C PRO A 540 -22.32 34.26 -7.23
N PRO A 541 -23.60 34.14 -7.62
CA PRO A 541 -24.04 33.40 -8.82
C PRO A 541 -23.45 33.87 -10.15
N ARG A 542 -22.98 35.13 -10.20
CA ARG A 542 -22.41 35.73 -11.42
C ARG A 542 -20.95 35.36 -11.71
N ASN A 543 -20.27 34.63 -10.81
CA ASN A 543 -18.88 34.23 -10.99
C ASN A 543 -18.71 32.94 -11.79
N THR A 544 -19.20 32.95 -13.05
CA THR A 544 -19.24 31.82 -13.96
C THR A 544 -17.94 31.06 -14.05
N THR A 545 -16.78 31.76 -14.19
CA THR A 545 -15.47 31.13 -14.29
C THR A 545 -15.11 30.30 -13.06
N VAL A 546 -15.40 30.80 -11.85
CA VAL A 546 -15.15 30.05 -10.60
C VAL A 546 -16.09 28.86 -10.49
N LEU A 547 -17.38 29.03 -10.82
CA LEU A 547 -18.38 27.99 -10.71
C LEU A 547 -18.13 26.82 -11.68
N VAL A 548 -17.69 27.13 -12.91
CA VAL A 548 -17.28 26.11 -13.89
C VAL A 548 -16.03 25.35 -13.37
N ALA A 549 -14.99 26.09 -12.92
CA ALA A 549 -13.79 25.46 -12.38
C ALA A 549 -14.07 24.62 -11.14
N LEU A 550 -15.03 25.03 -10.31
CA LEU A 550 -15.50 24.28 -9.15
C LEU A 550 -16.18 22.96 -9.56
N SER A 551 -17.08 23.01 -10.55
CA SER A 551 -17.73 21.82 -11.11
C SER A 551 -16.71 20.82 -11.66
N ASP A 552 -15.73 21.32 -12.44
CA ASP A 552 -14.65 20.49 -13.00
C ASP A 552 -13.80 19.86 -11.91
N ALA A 553 -13.41 20.62 -10.89
CA ALA A 553 -12.62 20.13 -9.76
C ALA A 553 -13.35 19.02 -8.99
N ALA A 554 -14.62 19.22 -8.67
CA ALA A 554 -15.44 18.22 -7.99
C ALA A 554 -15.53 16.91 -8.80
N TYR A 555 -15.70 17.00 -10.11
CA TYR A 555 -15.70 15.84 -11.00
C TYR A 555 -14.34 15.12 -11.01
N GLU A 556 -13.23 15.84 -11.19
CA GLU A 556 -11.89 15.22 -11.26
C GLU A 556 -11.50 14.55 -9.94
N ILE A 557 -11.80 15.16 -8.79
CA ILE A 557 -11.60 14.55 -7.48
C ILE A 557 -12.43 13.27 -7.35
N CYS A 558 -13.72 13.33 -7.71
CA CYS A 558 -14.60 12.17 -7.67
C CYS A 558 -14.09 11.03 -8.56
N ARG A 559 -13.72 11.35 -9.80
CA ARG A 559 -13.17 10.40 -10.77
C ARG A 559 -11.90 9.74 -10.27
N PHE A 560 -11.01 10.54 -9.69
CA PHE A 560 -9.72 10.04 -9.18
C PHE A 560 -9.90 9.15 -7.96
N MET A 561 -10.68 9.60 -6.98
CA MET A 561 -10.86 8.86 -5.71
C MET A 561 -11.70 7.59 -5.88
N GLY A 562 -12.70 7.58 -6.77
CA GLY A 562 -13.49 6.39 -7.12
C GLY A 562 -14.25 5.75 -5.96
N ARG A 563 -14.60 6.50 -4.90
CA ARG A 563 -15.30 6.00 -3.71
C ARG A 563 -16.75 6.48 -3.68
N PRO A 564 -17.71 5.66 -3.19
CA PRO A 564 -19.13 6.04 -3.16
C PRO A 564 -19.41 7.37 -2.46
N ALA A 565 -18.73 7.65 -1.34
CA ALA A 565 -18.88 8.90 -0.61
C ALA A 565 -18.53 10.13 -1.45
N PHE A 566 -17.50 10.04 -2.29
CA PHE A 566 -17.10 11.12 -3.22
C PHE A 566 -18.12 11.32 -4.32
N PHE A 567 -18.72 10.24 -4.83
CA PHE A 567 -19.81 10.33 -5.83
C PHE A 567 -21.01 11.07 -5.28
N SER A 568 -21.44 10.76 -4.05
CA SER A 568 -22.58 11.43 -3.41
C SER A 568 -22.33 12.94 -3.27
N HIS A 569 -21.19 13.33 -2.70
CA HIS A 569 -20.82 14.74 -2.55
C HIS A 569 -20.67 15.47 -3.89
N CYS A 570 -20.03 14.84 -4.87
CA CYS A 570 -19.92 15.42 -6.22
C CYS A 570 -21.29 15.63 -6.84
N MET A 571 -22.19 14.66 -6.73
CA MET A 571 -23.56 14.77 -7.27
C MET A 571 -24.36 15.89 -6.59
N GLU A 572 -24.19 16.10 -5.27
CA GLU A 572 -24.82 17.19 -4.53
C GLU A 572 -24.31 18.56 -5.00
N ILE A 573 -22.99 18.73 -5.15
CA ILE A 573 -22.37 19.94 -5.70
C ILE A 573 -22.90 20.22 -7.09
N GLN A 574 -22.90 19.22 -7.98
CA GLN A 574 -23.34 19.39 -9.36
C GLN A 574 -24.85 19.73 -9.45
N LYS A 575 -25.69 19.08 -8.64
CA LYS A 575 -27.14 19.38 -8.59
C LYS A 575 -27.41 20.80 -8.10
N SER A 576 -26.66 21.26 -7.07
CA SER A 576 -26.81 22.62 -6.55
C SER A 576 -26.50 23.68 -7.60
N LEU A 577 -25.55 23.40 -8.50
CA LEU A 577 -25.18 24.29 -9.61
C LEU A 577 -26.19 24.29 -10.78
N LEU A 578 -27.20 23.42 -10.80
CA LEU A 578 -28.27 23.42 -11.78
C LEU A 578 -29.46 24.32 -11.40
N SER A 579 -29.38 25.02 -10.25
CA SER A 579 -30.43 25.94 -9.85
C SER A 579 -30.53 27.14 -10.78
N ASN A 580 -31.75 27.71 -10.91
CA ASN A 580 -32.05 28.80 -11.84
C ASN A 580 -31.29 30.12 -11.59
N GLN A 581 -30.55 30.20 -10.48
CA GLN A 581 -29.72 31.38 -10.17
C GLN A 581 -28.40 31.44 -10.97
N TYR A 582 -27.99 30.34 -11.60
CA TYR A 582 -26.77 30.25 -12.38
C TYR A 582 -27.04 30.36 -13.89
N ASP A 583 -26.03 30.81 -14.63
CA ASP A 583 -26.15 30.99 -16.08
C ASP A 583 -26.04 29.67 -16.88
N ASN A 584 -26.39 29.75 -18.19
CA ASN A 584 -26.36 28.59 -19.07
C ASN A 584 -24.97 27.97 -19.23
N THR A 585 -23.91 28.77 -19.17
CA THR A 585 -22.54 28.28 -19.30
C THR A 585 -22.18 27.35 -18.12
N VAL A 586 -22.61 27.69 -16.91
CA VAL A 586 -22.46 26.83 -15.72
C VAL A 586 -23.28 25.56 -15.91
N HIS A 587 -24.55 25.70 -16.34
CA HIS A 587 -25.42 24.53 -16.56
C HIS A 587 -24.86 23.55 -17.61
N GLU A 588 -24.26 24.04 -18.69
CA GLU A 588 -23.65 23.19 -19.73
C GLU A 588 -22.44 22.42 -19.16
N ALA A 589 -21.54 23.10 -18.45
CA ALA A 589 -20.39 22.46 -17.79
C ALA A 589 -20.84 21.39 -16.79
N VAL A 590 -21.84 21.71 -15.97
CA VAL A 590 -22.40 20.79 -14.97
C VAL A 590 -23.06 19.58 -15.62
N ARG A 591 -23.89 19.76 -16.66
CA ARG A 591 -24.51 18.62 -17.37
C ARG A 591 -23.47 17.68 -17.96
N LYS A 592 -22.40 18.24 -18.55
CA LYS A 592 -21.27 17.47 -19.06
C LYS A 592 -20.59 16.66 -17.95
N ASN A 593 -20.35 17.26 -16.79
CA ASN A 593 -19.70 16.58 -15.66
C ASN A 593 -20.63 15.55 -15.00
N LEU A 594 -21.94 15.83 -14.90
CA LEU A 594 -22.93 14.84 -14.42
C LEU A 594 -22.97 13.59 -15.30
N SER A 595 -23.01 13.79 -16.63
CA SER A 595 -23.00 12.69 -17.59
C SER A 595 -21.74 11.82 -17.43
N LYS A 596 -20.58 12.45 -17.28
CA LYS A 596 -19.32 11.73 -17.03
C LYS A 596 -19.31 11.02 -15.67
N THR A 597 -19.85 11.66 -14.62
CA THR A 597 -19.93 11.07 -13.27
C THR A 597 -20.85 9.85 -13.27
N ALA A 598 -21.99 9.93 -13.95
CA ALA A 598 -22.91 8.79 -14.09
C ALA A 598 -22.25 7.60 -14.79
N ALA A 599 -21.41 7.85 -15.81
CA ALA A 599 -20.65 6.81 -16.50
C ALA A 599 -19.58 6.13 -15.61
N LEU A 600 -19.08 6.81 -14.58
CA LEU A 600 -18.12 6.21 -13.64
C LEU A 600 -18.78 5.21 -12.66
N ASN A 601 -20.05 5.40 -12.38
CA ASN A 601 -20.82 4.63 -11.39
C ASN A 601 -21.43 3.34 -11.99
N MET A 602 -21.20 3.08 -13.30
CA MET A 602 -21.56 1.87 -14.01
C MET A 602 -20.40 0.87 -14.01
#